data_2f0b3587c22e65e037063d48d28d047e
#
_entry.id   2f0b3587c22e65e037063d48d28d047e
#
_cell.length_a   1.000
_cell.length_b   1.000
_cell.length_c   1.000
_cell.angle_alpha   90.00
_cell.angle_beta   90.00
_cell.angle_gamma   90.00
#
_symmetry.space_group_name_H-M   'P 1'
#
loop_
_entity.id
_entity.type
_entity.pdbx_description
1 polymer ?
#
loop_
_entity_poly.entity_id
_entity_poly.type
_entity_poly.pdbx_seq_one_letter_code
_entity_poly.pdbx_strand_id
1 'polypeptide(L)'
;MDHLHRGESVAATLRNRSLVEEEDQHMKLSLGSSEMGLSSHLQSSKAGTTRIFTSNTHSSVVLQGFDQLRLEGLLCDVTLMPGGTDDAFPVHRVMMASASDYLKAMFTGGMKEQDLMCIKLHGVSKVGLRKIIDFIYTAKLSLNMGNLQDTLEAASFLQILPVLDFCKVFLISGVTLDNCVEVGRIANTYNLTEVDKYVNSFVLKNFPALLSTGEFLKLPFEHLAFVLSSNSLKHCTELELFKATCRWLRLEEPQMDFAAKLMKKIRFPLMTPQELINYVQTVDFMRTDNTCVNLLLEASNYQMMPYMQPVMQSDRTAIPSDTTHLVTLGGVLRQQLVVSKELCMYDQKAHESKSLAPMDAPRYKHGIAVIGNFLYVIGGQSNYDTKGKTAVDMVFRFDPRYNKWMQVASLNEKLTFFHLSALKGYLYAVGGRNAAGELPTVECYHPRTNEWTYVAKMSEPHXGHAGTVYGGVMYISGGITHDTFQKELMCFDPDTDKWIQKALMTMVRXCMVGERLYVIGGNHFRGTSDYDDVLSCEYYSPLLDQWTPIAAMLRGQSDVGVAVFENKIYVVVVGGYSWNNRCMVEIVQKYDPDKDEWHKVFDLPESLGGIRACTLTVFPPEETTPSPSRDSPLSAP
;
A
#
# COMPACT_ATOMS: atom_id res chain seq x y z
N MET A 1 -1.98 -1.36 -9.50
CA MET A 1 -0.85 -2.23 -9.81
C MET A 1 -1.27 -3.60 -10.27
N ASP A 2 -2.15 -4.26 -9.51
CA ASP A 2 -2.58 -5.59 -9.94
C ASP A 2 -3.25 -5.56 -11.30
N HIS A 3 -3.99 -4.50 -11.59
CA HIS A 3 -4.67 -4.43 -12.88
C HIS A 3 -3.68 -4.25 -14.02
N LEU A 4 -2.61 -3.49 -13.79
CA LEU A 4 -1.59 -3.35 -14.82
C LEU A 4 -0.86 -4.67 -15.02
N HIS A 5 -0.60 -5.39 -13.93
CA HIS A 5 0.06 -6.68 -14.06
C HIS A 5 -0.79 -7.66 -14.86
N ARG A 6 -2.09 -7.67 -14.65
CA ARG A 6 -2.94 -8.58 -15.41
C ARG A 6 -2.95 -8.21 -16.88
N GLY A 7 -3.02 -6.92 -17.19
CA GLY A 7 -2.98 -6.50 -18.57
C GLY A 7 -1.68 -6.88 -19.25
N GLU A 8 -0.58 -6.69 -18.52
CA GLU A 8 0.71 -7.06 -19.06
C GLU A 8 0.82 -8.56 -19.21
N SER A 9 0.23 -9.33 -18.29
CA SER A 9 0.28 -10.78 -18.39
C SER A 9 -0.46 -11.29 -19.61
N VAL A 10 -1.63 -10.71 -19.90
CA VAL A 10 -2.36 -11.11 -21.09
C VAL A 10 -1.56 -10.78 -22.35
N ALA A 11 -0.98 -9.58 -22.40
CA ALA A 11 -0.20 -9.18 -23.55
C ALA A 11 1.03 -10.08 -23.70
N ALA A 12 1.68 -10.41 -22.58
CA ALA A 12 2.86 -11.27 -22.63
C ALA A 12 2.49 -12.67 -23.09
N THR A 13 1.34 -13.18 -22.64
CA THR A 13 0.92 -14.51 -23.06
C THR A 13 0.71 -14.56 -24.58
N LEU A 14 0.05 -13.54 -25.13
CA LEU A 14 -0.17 -13.53 -26.57
C LEU A 14 1.11 -13.32 -27.33
N ARG A 15 2.01 -12.49 -26.82
CA ARG A 15 3.30 -12.32 -27.48
C ARG A 15 4.09 -13.63 -27.43
N ASN A 16 4.00 -14.36 -26.32
CA ASN A 16 4.71 -15.63 -26.23
C ASN A 16 4.17 -16.62 -27.23
N ARG A 17 2.87 -16.64 -27.47
CA ARG A 17 2.33 -17.51 -28.52
C ARG A 17 2.91 -17.15 -29.88
N SER A 18 2.97 -15.84 -30.19
CA SER A 18 3.53 -15.44 -31.46
C SER A 18 4.99 -15.80 -31.57
N LEU A 19 5.74 -15.63 -30.48
CA LEU A 19 7.15 -15.97 -30.49
C LEU A 19 7.35 -17.46 -30.69
N VAL A 20 6.50 -18.28 -30.08
CA VAL A 20 6.61 -19.72 -30.26
C VAL A 20 6.37 -20.07 -31.71
N GLU A 21 5.37 -19.46 -32.35
CA GLU A 21 5.13 -19.72 -33.75
C GLU A 21 6.30 -19.29 -34.60
N GLU A 22 6.90 -18.12 -34.31
CA GLU A 22 8.04 -17.67 -35.04
C GLU A 22 9.23 -18.58 -34.83
N GLU A 23 9.42 -19.04 -33.60
CA GLU A 23 10.52 -19.94 -33.30
C GLU A 23 10.36 -21.25 -34.06
N ASP A 24 9.14 -21.76 -34.16
CA ASP A 24 8.92 -22.98 -34.91
C ASP A 24 9.27 -22.79 -36.36
N GLN A 25 8.88 -21.68 -36.96
CA GLN A 25 9.24 -21.43 -38.32
C GLN A 25 10.73 -21.22 -38.49
N HIS A 26 11.35 -20.56 -37.53
CA HIS A 26 12.77 -20.36 -37.60
C HIS A 26 13.52 -21.69 -37.47
N MET A 27 13.06 -22.56 -36.61
CA MET A 27 13.67 -23.87 -36.47
C MET A 27 13.50 -24.67 -37.76
N LYS A 28 12.37 -24.48 -38.42
CA LYS A 28 12.17 -25.15 -39.67
C LYS A 28 13.23 -24.71 -40.66
N LEU A 29 13.53 -23.42 -40.72
CA LEU A 29 14.55 -22.92 -41.64
C LEU A 29 15.94 -23.38 -41.21
N SER A 30 16.20 -23.41 -39.90
CA SER A 30 17.53 -23.77 -39.44
C SER A 30 17.81 -25.27 -39.65
N LEU A 31 16.78 -26.08 -39.62
CA LEU A 31 16.97 -27.48 -39.86
C LEU A 31 17.05 -27.74 -41.37
N GLY A 32 16.95 -26.69 -42.11
CA GLY A 32 17.06 -26.86 -43.54
C GLY A 32 15.87 -27.57 -44.05
N SER A 33 16.05 -28.11 -45.18
CA SER A 33 14.89 -28.67 -45.74
C SER A 33 14.49 -29.89 -45.04
N SER A 34 15.14 -30.23 -44.06
CA SER A 34 14.73 -31.46 -43.53
C SER A 34 13.74 -31.14 -42.62
N GLU A 35 12.90 -30.52 -42.93
CA GLU A 35 11.94 -30.31 -42.17
C GLU A 35 11.58 -31.39 -41.42
N MET A 36 12.23 -32.25 -41.41
CA MET A 36 11.89 -33.22 -40.81
C MET A 36 11.94 -32.98 -39.50
N GLY A 37 11.85 -32.12 -38.99
CA GLY A 37 11.58 -32.10 -37.78
C GLY A 37 12.06 -33.29 -37.13
N LEU A 38 13.23 -33.45 -37.10
CA LEU A 38 13.62 -34.59 -36.45
C LEU A 38 13.19 -34.52 -35.07
N SER A 39 12.43 -35.42 -34.67
CA SER A 39 12.04 -35.46 -33.30
C SER A 39 13.28 -35.66 -32.50
N SER A 40 13.36 -34.94 -31.43
CA SER A 40 14.45 -35.11 -30.56
C SER A 40 14.40 -36.45 -29.83
N HIS A 41 13.37 -37.23 -30.08
CA HIS A 41 13.28 -38.43 -29.30
C HIS A 41 13.68 -39.61 -30.11
N LEU A 42 14.91 -39.68 -30.48
CA LEU A 42 15.40 -40.87 -31.04
C LEU A 42 15.55 -41.83 -29.93
N GLN A 43 14.80 -42.88 -29.98
CA GLN A 43 14.96 -43.85 -28.99
C GLN A 43 16.14 -44.67 -29.39
N SER A 44 16.92 -44.91 -28.42
CA SER A 44 18.09 -45.65 -28.74
C SER A 44 17.76 -46.98 -28.98
N SER A 45 18.40 -47.56 -29.82
CA SER A 45 18.41 -48.75 -29.64
C SER A 45 18.41 -49.72 -30.60
N LYS A 46 17.89 -50.61 -30.51
CA LYS A 46 17.99 -51.81 -31.27
C LYS A 46 17.24 -51.69 -32.55
N ALA A 47 17.56 -52.50 -33.52
CA ALA A 47 16.79 -52.53 -34.73
C ALA A 47 15.33 -52.76 -34.40
N GLY A 48 14.46 -52.08 -35.05
CA GLY A 48 13.04 -52.20 -34.76
C GLY A 48 12.49 -51.15 -33.86
N THR A 49 13.34 -50.28 -33.30
CA THR A 49 12.84 -49.22 -32.43
C THR A 49 12.08 -48.20 -33.25
N THR A 50 10.95 -47.77 -32.70
CA THR A 50 10.15 -46.73 -33.36
C THR A 50 10.79 -45.38 -33.16
N ARG A 51 10.83 -44.58 -34.19
CA ARG A 51 11.29 -43.21 -34.11
C ARG A 51 10.14 -42.34 -34.54
N ILE A 52 10.00 -41.19 -33.85
CA ILE A 52 8.92 -40.26 -34.15
C ILE A 52 9.49 -39.02 -34.85
N PHE A 53 8.98 -38.72 -36.02
CA PHE A 53 9.35 -37.50 -36.72
C PHE A 53 8.17 -36.56 -36.68
N THR A 54 8.42 -35.29 -36.43
CA THR A 54 7.37 -34.30 -36.31
C THR A 54 7.65 -33.16 -37.27
N SER A 55 6.67 -32.87 -38.09
CA SER A 55 6.79 -31.74 -39.01
C SER A 55 6.35 -30.47 -38.30
N ASN A 56 7.19 -29.45 -38.29
CA ASN A 56 6.82 -28.18 -37.70
C ASN A 56 6.01 -27.31 -38.63
N THR A 57 5.79 -27.75 -39.86
CA THR A 57 5.13 -26.90 -40.86
C THR A 57 3.83 -27.49 -41.36
N HIS A 58 3.55 -28.76 -41.06
CA HIS A 58 2.39 -29.40 -41.64
C HIS A 58 1.08 -28.71 -41.30
N SER A 59 0.93 -28.25 -40.04
CA SER A 59 -0.30 -27.60 -39.65
C SER A 59 -0.50 -26.31 -40.47
N SER A 60 0.56 -25.56 -40.72
CA SER A 60 0.46 -24.35 -41.54
C SER A 60 0.11 -24.69 -42.97
N VAL A 61 0.68 -25.77 -43.51
CA VAL A 61 0.37 -26.18 -44.89
C VAL A 61 -1.10 -26.56 -44.98
N VAL A 62 -1.61 -27.32 -44.02
CA VAL A 62 -3.01 -27.72 -44.04
C VAL A 62 -3.92 -26.48 -43.92
N LEU A 63 -3.57 -25.56 -43.04
CA LEU A 63 -4.39 -24.38 -42.87
C LEU A 63 -4.41 -23.56 -44.16
N GLN A 64 -3.25 -23.37 -44.82
CA GLN A 64 -3.20 -22.67 -46.08
C GLN A 64 -4.02 -23.38 -47.15
N GLY A 65 -4.01 -24.71 -47.14
CA GLY A 65 -4.80 -25.48 -48.08
C GLY A 65 -6.29 -25.26 -47.89
N PHE A 66 -6.75 -25.26 -46.64
CA PHE A 66 -8.16 -24.98 -46.36
C PHE A 66 -8.55 -23.56 -46.78
N ASP A 67 -7.66 -22.60 -46.58
CA ASP A 67 -7.96 -21.24 -46.98
C ASP A 67 -8.05 -21.13 -48.51
N GLN A 68 -7.16 -21.80 -49.21
CA GLN A 68 -7.22 -21.80 -50.68
C GLN A 68 -8.51 -22.43 -51.16
N LEU A 69 -8.93 -23.55 -50.54
CA LEU A 69 -10.19 -24.19 -50.91
C LEU A 69 -11.37 -23.24 -50.65
N ARG A 70 -11.32 -22.52 -49.52
CA ARG A 70 -12.39 -21.57 -49.22
C ARG A 70 -12.46 -20.45 -50.25
N LEU A 71 -11.30 -19.89 -50.59
CA LEU A 71 -11.26 -18.77 -51.54
C LEU A 71 -11.74 -19.19 -52.90
N GLU A 72 -11.50 -20.45 -53.29
CA GLU A 72 -11.97 -20.96 -54.58
C GLU A 72 -13.37 -21.54 -54.50
N GLY A 73 -13.98 -21.57 -53.32
CA GLY A 73 -15.31 -22.10 -53.18
C GLY A 73 -15.40 -23.61 -53.29
N LEU A 74 -14.28 -24.32 -53.05
CA LEU A 74 -14.25 -25.77 -53.24
C LEU A 74 -14.51 -26.50 -51.94
N LEU A 75 -15.34 -27.51 -52.02
CA LEU A 75 -15.69 -28.38 -50.90
C LEU A 75 -16.34 -27.65 -49.74
N CYS A 76 -16.81 -26.44 -49.94
CA CYS A 76 -17.56 -25.73 -48.95
C CYS A 76 -18.93 -26.35 -48.82
N ASP A 77 -19.31 -26.71 -47.59
CA ASP A 77 -20.56 -27.41 -47.35
C ASP A 77 -21.55 -26.63 -46.52
N VAL A 78 -21.28 -25.36 -46.26
CA VAL A 78 -22.21 -24.49 -45.58
C VAL A 78 -21.88 -23.05 -45.94
N THR A 79 -22.90 -22.20 -45.93
CA THR A 79 -22.74 -20.77 -46.15
C THR A 79 -23.22 -20.05 -44.94
N LEU A 80 -22.38 -19.18 -44.37
CA LEU A 80 -22.75 -18.36 -43.25
C LEU A 80 -23.14 -16.97 -43.73
N MET A 81 -24.21 -16.44 -43.16
CA MET A 81 -24.70 -15.12 -43.55
C MET A 81 -24.82 -14.26 -42.31
N PRO A 82 -24.28 -13.04 -42.32
CA PRO A 82 -24.46 -12.16 -41.18
C PRO A 82 -25.89 -11.67 -41.10
N GLY A 83 -26.27 -11.21 -39.92
CA GLY A 83 -27.60 -10.64 -39.74
C GLY A 83 -27.70 -9.30 -40.47
N GLY A 84 -28.87 -9.02 -40.99
CA GLY A 84 -29.14 -7.72 -41.56
C GLY A 84 -28.68 -7.51 -42.98
N THR A 85 -27.98 -8.48 -43.58
CA THR A 85 -27.54 -8.37 -44.99
C THR A 85 -27.71 -9.71 -45.67
N ASP A 86 -27.56 -9.70 -46.96
CA ASP A 86 -27.63 -10.92 -47.75
C ASP A 86 -26.23 -11.39 -48.16
N ASP A 87 -25.19 -10.83 -47.58
CA ASP A 87 -23.83 -11.30 -47.90
C ASP A 87 -23.69 -12.76 -47.47
N ALA A 88 -22.90 -13.49 -48.23
CA ALA A 88 -22.73 -14.91 -47.99
C ALA A 88 -21.26 -15.29 -47.96
N PHE A 89 -20.92 -16.14 -47.00
CA PHE A 89 -19.56 -16.61 -46.81
C PHE A 89 -19.55 -18.14 -46.87
N PRO A 90 -19.21 -18.73 -48.01
CA PRO A 90 -19.08 -20.19 -48.08
C PRO A 90 -17.88 -20.66 -47.27
N VAL A 91 -18.08 -21.65 -46.42
CA VAL A 91 -17.04 -22.16 -45.53
C VAL A 91 -17.20 -23.67 -45.39
N HIS A 92 -16.28 -24.26 -44.62
CA HIS A 92 -16.32 -25.70 -44.35
C HIS A 92 -16.80 -25.92 -42.93
N ARG A 93 -17.84 -26.76 -42.76
CA ARG A 93 -18.37 -27.04 -41.44
C ARG A 93 -17.28 -27.52 -40.48
N VAL A 94 -16.44 -28.44 -40.95
CA VAL A 94 -15.45 -29.04 -40.08
C VAL A 94 -14.46 -27.97 -39.59
N MET A 95 -14.11 -27.05 -40.44
CA MET A 95 -13.18 -25.99 -40.09
C MET A 95 -13.79 -25.04 -39.05
N MET A 96 -15.02 -24.64 -39.28
CA MET A 96 -15.69 -23.70 -38.37
C MET A 96 -16.00 -24.35 -37.05
N ALA A 97 -16.43 -25.62 -37.06
CA ALA A 97 -16.73 -26.32 -35.83
C ALA A 97 -15.47 -26.55 -34.98
N SER A 98 -14.34 -26.73 -35.63
CA SER A 98 -13.11 -26.98 -34.89
C SER A 98 -12.64 -25.73 -34.15
N ALA A 99 -13.06 -24.54 -34.56
CA ALA A 99 -12.60 -23.31 -33.98
C ALA A 99 -13.67 -22.60 -33.13
N SER A 100 -14.95 -22.96 -33.29
CA SER A 100 -16.04 -22.29 -32.63
C SER A 100 -16.92 -23.30 -31.92
N ASP A 101 -16.96 -23.20 -30.57
CA ASP A 101 -17.80 -24.10 -29.82
C ASP A 101 -19.29 -23.90 -30.14
N TYR A 102 -19.65 -22.67 -30.47
CA TYR A 102 -21.04 -22.38 -30.85
C TYR A 102 -21.40 -23.13 -32.15
N LEU A 103 -20.55 -23.02 -33.18
CA LEU A 103 -20.84 -23.69 -34.44
C LEU A 103 -20.65 -25.19 -34.32
N LYS A 104 -19.73 -25.65 -33.48
CA LYS A 104 -19.62 -27.09 -33.24
C LYS A 104 -20.92 -27.66 -32.71
N ALA A 105 -21.49 -26.98 -31.73
CA ALA A 105 -22.76 -27.42 -31.17
C ALA A 105 -23.88 -27.39 -32.21
N MET A 106 -23.87 -26.34 -33.03
CA MET A 106 -24.90 -26.21 -34.05
C MET A 106 -24.79 -27.31 -35.09
N PHE A 107 -23.56 -27.64 -35.52
CA PHE A 107 -23.39 -28.59 -36.64
C PHE A 107 -23.37 -30.05 -36.20
N THR A 108 -23.17 -30.32 -34.91
CA THR A 108 -23.04 -31.69 -34.43
C THR A 108 -24.08 -32.08 -33.38
N GLY A 109 -24.92 -31.13 -32.99
CA GLY A 109 -25.85 -31.37 -31.85
C GLY A 109 -27.16 -31.97 -32.20
N GLY A 110 -27.36 -32.41 -33.43
CA GLY A 110 -28.67 -32.98 -33.79
C GLY A 110 -29.76 -31.95 -33.98
N MET A 111 -29.43 -30.68 -34.00
CA MET A 111 -30.39 -29.63 -34.14
C MET A 111 -30.78 -29.45 -35.60
N LYS A 112 -31.85 -28.68 -35.80
CA LYS A 112 -32.34 -28.40 -37.13
C LYS A 112 -31.28 -27.81 -38.03
N GLU A 113 -30.42 -26.95 -37.49
CA GLU A 113 -29.37 -26.27 -38.27
C GLU A 113 -28.33 -27.22 -38.80
N GLN A 114 -28.25 -28.43 -38.26
CA GLN A 114 -27.24 -29.38 -38.70
C GLN A 114 -27.30 -29.66 -40.20
N ASP A 115 -28.52 -29.67 -40.73
CA ASP A 115 -28.70 -30.00 -42.14
C ASP A 115 -28.91 -28.80 -43.04
N LEU A 116 -28.92 -27.59 -42.51
CA LEU A 116 -29.15 -26.43 -43.36
C LEU A 116 -27.90 -26.06 -44.12
N MET A 117 -28.11 -25.67 -45.40
CA MET A 117 -26.97 -25.24 -46.22
C MET A 117 -26.62 -23.77 -46.02
N CYS A 118 -27.55 -22.96 -45.54
CA CYS A 118 -27.31 -21.56 -45.24
C CYS A 118 -27.71 -21.28 -43.80
N ILE A 119 -26.82 -20.64 -43.06
CA ILE A 119 -27.06 -20.31 -41.68
C ILE A 119 -27.02 -18.79 -41.53
N LYS A 120 -28.11 -18.22 -41.03
CA LYS A 120 -28.14 -16.78 -40.77
C LYS A 120 -27.73 -16.56 -39.31
N LEU A 121 -26.69 -15.75 -39.09
CA LEU A 121 -26.16 -15.44 -37.77
C LEU A 121 -26.62 -14.05 -37.39
N HIS A 122 -27.73 -13.95 -36.69
CA HIS A 122 -28.35 -12.65 -36.46
C HIS A 122 -27.56 -11.76 -35.52
N GLY A 123 -26.73 -12.31 -34.67
CA GLY A 123 -25.94 -11.51 -33.75
C GLY A 123 -24.56 -11.11 -34.28
N VAL A 124 -24.30 -11.31 -35.55
CA VAL A 124 -22.97 -11.10 -36.09
C VAL A 124 -23.06 -10.22 -37.34
N SER A 125 -22.25 -9.15 -37.36
CA SER A 125 -22.23 -8.26 -38.50
C SER A 125 -21.34 -8.83 -39.63
N LYS A 126 -21.46 -8.24 -40.80
CA LYS A 126 -20.62 -8.65 -41.94
C LYS A 126 -19.14 -8.46 -41.61
N VAL A 127 -18.79 -7.31 -41.06
CA VAL A 127 -17.40 -7.02 -40.74
C VAL A 127 -16.87 -8.02 -39.70
N GLY A 128 -17.65 -8.28 -38.67
CA GLY A 128 -17.23 -9.21 -37.63
C GLY A 128 -17.09 -10.62 -38.16
N LEU A 129 -18.06 -11.06 -38.98
CA LEU A 129 -18.02 -12.41 -39.51
C LEU A 129 -16.82 -12.61 -40.40
N ARG A 130 -16.50 -11.63 -41.27
CA ARG A 130 -15.34 -11.73 -42.12
C ARG A 130 -14.05 -11.84 -41.29
N LYS A 131 -13.94 -11.04 -40.24
CA LYS A 131 -12.73 -11.10 -39.40
C LYS A 131 -12.56 -12.46 -38.76
N ILE A 132 -13.68 -13.04 -38.27
CA ILE A 132 -13.62 -14.35 -37.64
C ILE A 132 -13.24 -15.43 -38.66
N ILE A 133 -13.87 -15.41 -39.83
CA ILE A 133 -13.58 -16.41 -40.83
C ILE A 133 -12.11 -16.30 -41.30
N ASP A 134 -11.65 -15.08 -41.55
CA ASP A 134 -10.27 -14.89 -41.94
C ASP A 134 -9.30 -15.41 -40.87
N PHE A 135 -9.62 -15.15 -39.61
CA PHE A 135 -8.76 -15.66 -38.55
C PHE A 135 -8.73 -17.19 -38.51
N ILE A 136 -9.92 -17.81 -38.61
CA ILE A 136 -9.98 -19.27 -38.53
C ILE A 136 -9.16 -19.91 -39.66
N TYR A 137 -9.17 -19.31 -40.85
CA TYR A 137 -8.51 -19.90 -42.01
C TYR A 137 -7.06 -19.45 -42.19
N THR A 138 -6.64 -18.37 -41.52
CA THR A 138 -5.28 -17.86 -41.72
C THR A 138 -4.49 -17.69 -40.43
N ALA A 139 -5.14 -17.79 -39.28
CA ALA A 139 -4.53 -17.54 -37.96
C ALA A 139 -4.08 -16.08 -37.81
N LYS A 140 -4.55 -15.19 -38.66
CA LYS A 140 -4.19 -13.78 -38.60
C LYS A 140 -5.41 -12.93 -38.36
N LEU A 141 -5.25 -11.90 -37.56
CA LEU A 141 -6.35 -11.00 -37.22
C LEU A 141 -5.85 -9.57 -37.31
N SER A 142 -6.45 -8.73 -38.14
CA SER A 142 -6.09 -7.33 -38.20
C SER A 142 -7.18 -6.52 -37.53
N LEU A 143 -6.79 -5.73 -36.52
CA LEU A 143 -7.72 -4.96 -35.72
C LEU A 143 -7.42 -3.47 -35.81
N ASN A 144 -8.47 -2.68 -35.83
CA ASN A 144 -8.38 -1.25 -35.65
C ASN A 144 -9.65 -0.82 -34.89
N MET A 145 -9.73 0.43 -34.51
CA MET A 145 -10.88 0.86 -33.75
C MET A 145 -12.17 0.80 -34.54
N GLY A 146 -12.07 0.87 -35.89
CA GLY A 146 -13.25 0.81 -36.72
C GLY A 146 -13.88 -0.57 -36.79
N ASN A 147 -13.10 -1.63 -36.64
CA ASN A 147 -13.64 -2.99 -36.70
C ASN A 147 -13.64 -3.72 -35.39
N LEU A 148 -13.18 -3.09 -34.32
CA LEU A 148 -13.00 -3.77 -33.03
C LEU A 148 -14.30 -4.26 -32.45
N GLN A 149 -15.33 -3.40 -32.39
CA GLN A 149 -16.57 -3.80 -31.74
C GLN A 149 -17.27 -4.89 -32.53
N ASP A 150 -17.28 -4.80 -33.85
CA ASP A 150 -17.85 -5.86 -34.67
C ASP A 150 -17.15 -7.19 -34.42
N THR A 151 -15.82 -7.14 -34.31
CA THR A 151 -15.03 -8.34 -34.06
C THR A 151 -15.29 -8.91 -32.69
N LEU A 152 -15.37 -8.04 -31.68
CA LEU A 152 -15.70 -8.48 -30.32
C LEU A 152 -17.06 -9.17 -30.28
N GLU A 153 -18.04 -8.56 -30.91
CA GLU A 153 -19.39 -9.13 -30.88
C GLU A 153 -19.42 -10.48 -31.58
N ALA A 154 -18.75 -10.58 -32.73
CA ALA A 154 -18.73 -11.83 -33.43
C ALA A 154 -18.00 -12.91 -32.64
N ALA A 155 -16.84 -12.57 -32.08
CA ALA A 155 -16.08 -13.54 -31.30
C ALA A 155 -16.81 -13.98 -30.03
N SER A 156 -17.53 -13.07 -29.39
CA SER A 156 -18.33 -13.44 -28.23
C SER A 156 -19.49 -14.35 -28.62
N PHE A 157 -20.19 -14.00 -29.71
CA PHE A 157 -21.34 -14.77 -30.16
C PHE A 157 -20.88 -16.17 -30.57
N LEU A 158 -19.79 -16.27 -31.31
CA LEU A 158 -19.32 -17.56 -31.85
C LEU A 158 -18.38 -18.28 -30.90
N GLN A 159 -18.08 -17.68 -29.74
CA GLN A 159 -17.25 -18.29 -28.69
C GLN A 159 -15.86 -18.66 -29.20
N ILE A 160 -15.17 -17.68 -29.73
CA ILE A 160 -13.82 -17.87 -30.26
C ILE A 160 -12.85 -17.10 -29.34
N LEU A 161 -12.32 -17.82 -28.34
CA LEU A 161 -11.51 -17.21 -27.29
C LEU A 161 -10.22 -16.56 -27.78
N PRO A 162 -9.47 -17.14 -28.72
CA PRO A 162 -8.24 -16.45 -29.14
C PRO A 162 -8.49 -15.06 -29.73
N VAL A 163 -9.60 -14.90 -30.44
CA VAL A 163 -9.92 -13.59 -31.01
C VAL A 163 -10.27 -12.60 -29.89
N LEU A 164 -11.01 -13.07 -28.86
CA LEU A 164 -11.28 -12.22 -27.72
C LEU A 164 -10.01 -11.78 -27.02
N ASP A 165 -9.05 -12.70 -26.90
CA ASP A 165 -7.78 -12.35 -26.27
C ASP A 165 -7.03 -11.30 -27.09
N PHE A 166 -7.02 -11.43 -28.40
CA PHE A 166 -6.37 -10.43 -29.25
C PHE A 166 -7.05 -9.07 -29.10
N CYS A 167 -8.37 -9.05 -29.01
CA CYS A 167 -9.09 -7.79 -28.81
C CYS A 167 -8.71 -7.15 -27.50
N LYS A 168 -8.57 -7.94 -26.42
CA LYS A 168 -8.15 -7.41 -25.14
C LYS A 168 -6.75 -6.80 -25.22
N VAL A 169 -5.83 -7.50 -25.86
CA VAL A 169 -4.46 -6.98 -26.00
C VAL A 169 -4.46 -5.69 -26.81
N PHE A 170 -5.26 -5.67 -27.88
CA PHE A 170 -5.36 -4.46 -28.70
C PHE A 170 -5.84 -3.28 -27.87
N LEU A 171 -6.88 -3.49 -27.06
CA LEU A 171 -7.42 -2.41 -26.25
C LEU A 171 -6.41 -1.94 -25.22
N ILE A 172 -5.79 -2.88 -24.49
CA ILE A 172 -4.87 -2.51 -23.44
C ILE A 172 -3.67 -1.76 -23.98
N SER A 173 -3.10 -2.25 -25.07
CA SER A 173 -1.89 -1.63 -25.60
C SER A 173 -2.18 -0.29 -26.28
N GLY A 174 -3.43 0.01 -26.58
CA GLY A 174 -3.78 1.24 -27.25
C GLY A 174 -4.40 2.32 -26.39
N VAL A 175 -4.38 2.15 -25.06
CA VAL A 175 -5.01 3.14 -24.17
C VAL A 175 -4.18 4.42 -24.12
N THR A 176 -4.86 5.54 -24.33
CA THR A 176 -4.26 6.87 -24.23
C THR A 176 -5.21 7.78 -23.44
N LEU A 177 -4.75 8.99 -23.15
CA LEU A 177 -5.62 9.97 -22.48
C LEU A 177 -6.83 10.31 -23.34
N ASP A 178 -6.69 10.23 -24.65
CA ASP A 178 -7.78 10.62 -25.53
C ASP A 178 -8.85 9.55 -25.68
N ASN A 179 -8.53 8.29 -25.42
CA ASN A 179 -9.49 7.22 -25.65
C ASN A 179 -9.80 6.36 -24.44
N CYS A 180 -9.21 6.67 -23.28
CA CYS A 180 -9.36 5.78 -22.12
C CYS A 180 -10.81 5.64 -21.66
N VAL A 181 -11.61 6.70 -21.78
CA VAL A 181 -13.01 6.60 -21.41
C VAL A 181 -13.77 5.68 -22.37
N GLU A 182 -13.49 5.80 -23.65
CA GLU A 182 -14.14 4.94 -24.64
C GLU A 182 -13.71 3.48 -24.50
N VAL A 183 -12.43 3.25 -24.24
CA VAL A 183 -11.96 1.88 -24.01
C VAL A 183 -12.63 1.29 -22.76
N GLY A 184 -12.77 2.10 -21.72
CA GLY A 184 -13.48 1.64 -20.52
C GLY A 184 -14.93 1.31 -20.79
N ARG A 185 -15.59 2.10 -21.64
CA ARG A 185 -16.97 1.82 -22.02
C ARG A 185 -17.08 0.48 -22.75
N ILE A 186 -16.16 0.25 -23.67
CA ILE A 186 -16.15 -1.01 -24.42
C ILE A 186 -15.91 -2.18 -23.47
N ALA A 187 -14.97 -2.03 -22.54
CA ALA A 187 -14.66 -3.08 -21.59
C ALA A 187 -15.87 -3.41 -20.70
N ASN A 188 -16.61 -2.38 -20.29
CA ASN A 188 -17.79 -2.61 -19.46
C ASN A 188 -18.91 -3.26 -20.28
N THR A 189 -19.11 -2.80 -21.51
CA THR A 189 -20.18 -3.34 -22.37
C THR A 189 -19.99 -4.82 -22.63
N TYR A 190 -18.77 -5.26 -22.84
CA TYR A 190 -18.48 -6.64 -23.20
C TYR A 190 -17.89 -7.46 -22.06
N ASN A 191 -17.95 -6.92 -20.84
CA ASN A 191 -17.47 -7.62 -19.63
C ASN A 191 -16.02 -8.07 -19.73
N LEU A 192 -15.17 -7.20 -20.26
CA LEU A 192 -13.76 -7.49 -20.37
C LEU A 192 -13.07 -7.01 -19.09
N THR A 193 -13.11 -7.85 -18.05
CA THR A 193 -12.66 -7.40 -16.72
C THR A 193 -11.19 -7.02 -16.68
N GLU A 194 -10.34 -7.72 -17.42
CA GLU A 194 -8.92 -7.40 -17.44
C GLU A 194 -8.68 -6.02 -18.04
N VAL A 195 -9.40 -5.70 -19.12
CA VAL A 195 -9.28 -4.39 -19.75
C VAL A 195 -9.82 -3.31 -18.82
N ASP A 196 -10.94 -3.59 -18.15
CA ASP A 196 -11.53 -2.63 -17.25
C ASP A 196 -10.57 -2.29 -16.09
N LYS A 197 -9.91 -3.31 -15.54
CA LYS A 197 -8.96 -3.08 -14.48
C LYS A 197 -7.77 -2.26 -14.96
N TYR A 198 -7.30 -2.53 -16.16
CA TYR A 198 -6.18 -1.78 -16.71
C TYR A 198 -6.57 -0.31 -16.93
N VAL A 199 -7.76 -0.08 -17.47
CA VAL A 199 -8.22 1.28 -17.71
C VAL A 199 -8.39 2.04 -16.40
N ASN A 200 -8.93 1.38 -15.37
CA ASN A 200 -9.07 2.02 -14.07
C ASN A 200 -7.71 2.43 -13.51
N SER A 201 -6.71 1.56 -13.62
CA SER A 201 -5.37 1.91 -13.18
C SER A 201 -4.79 3.06 -13.99
N PHE A 202 -5.02 3.05 -15.30
CA PHE A 202 -4.53 4.10 -16.17
C PHE A 202 -5.15 5.45 -15.81
N VAL A 203 -6.47 5.45 -15.57
CA VAL A 203 -7.17 6.69 -15.23
C VAL A 203 -6.67 7.22 -13.90
N LEU A 204 -6.49 6.35 -12.90
CA LEU A 204 -5.99 6.80 -11.61
C LEU A 204 -4.59 7.37 -11.71
N LYS A 205 -3.72 6.71 -12.47
CA LYS A 205 -2.35 7.16 -12.58
C LYS A 205 -2.25 8.48 -13.32
N ASN A 206 -3.12 8.71 -14.29
CA ASN A 206 -3.06 9.88 -15.14
C ASN A 206 -4.19 10.88 -14.89
N PHE A 207 -4.83 10.80 -13.73
CA PHE A 207 -6.00 11.63 -13.48
C PHE A 207 -5.71 13.12 -13.55
N PRO A 208 -4.60 13.63 -13.00
CA PRO A 208 -4.33 15.06 -13.13
C PRO A 208 -4.26 15.51 -14.58
N ALA A 209 -3.64 14.72 -15.46
CA ALA A 209 -3.60 15.05 -16.87
C ALA A 209 -4.97 14.95 -17.51
N LEU A 210 -5.76 13.96 -17.07
CA LEU A 210 -7.10 13.78 -17.60
C LEU A 210 -7.99 14.98 -17.27
N LEU A 211 -7.80 15.57 -16.10
CA LEU A 211 -8.59 16.74 -15.69
C LEU A 211 -8.38 17.95 -16.61
N SER A 212 -7.22 18.03 -17.26
CA SER A 212 -6.98 19.15 -18.13
C SER A 212 -7.49 18.92 -19.54
N THR A 213 -8.12 17.78 -19.80
CA THR A 213 -8.77 17.52 -21.08
C THR A 213 -10.27 17.48 -20.87
N GLY A 214 -11.02 17.40 -21.95
CA GLY A 214 -12.47 17.25 -21.82
C GLY A 214 -12.92 15.83 -21.59
N GLU A 215 -11.98 14.86 -21.55
CA GLU A 215 -12.37 13.47 -21.47
C GLU A 215 -12.97 13.08 -20.13
N PHE A 216 -12.51 13.71 -19.04
CA PHE A 216 -13.06 13.33 -17.73
C PHE A 216 -14.55 13.65 -17.61
N LEU A 217 -15.04 14.64 -18.37
CA LEU A 217 -16.45 14.96 -18.36
C LEU A 217 -17.31 13.85 -18.96
N LYS A 218 -16.69 12.96 -19.73
CA LYS A 218 -17.40 11.84 -20.32
C LYS A 218 -17.46 10.61 -19.42
N LEU A 219 -16.77 10.66 -18.28
CA LEU A 219 -16.79 9.51 -17.35
C LEU A 219 -18.22 9.26 -16.84
N PRO A 220 -18.68 8.03 -16.81
CA PRO A 220 -19.95 7.75 -16.15
C PRO A 220 -19.83 7.90 -14.64
N PHE A 221 -20.98 8.03 -13.97
CA PHE A 221 -20.98 8.25 -12.52
C PHE A 221 -20.17 7.18 -11.78
N GLU A 222 -20.35 5.92 -12.15
CA GLU A 222 -19.68 4.84 -11.43
C GLU A 222 -18.16 4.97 -11.52
N HIS A 223 -17.66 5.37 -12.67
CA HIS A 223 -16.22 5.50 -12.83
C HIS A 223 -15.70 6.74 -12.10
N LEU A 224 -16.42 7.83 -12.16
CA LEU A 224 -16.01 9.03 -11.41
C LEU A 224 -16.03 8.75 -9.91
N ALA A 225 -17.08 8.09 -9.42
CA ALA A 225 -17.16 7.74 -8.00
C ALA A 225 -16.01 6.82 -7.59
N PHE A 226 -15.67 5.87 -8.45
CA PHE A 226 -14.55 4.97 -8.17
C PHE A 226 -13.25 5.75 -8.05
N VAL A 227 -13.00 6.66 -8.99
CA VAL A 227 -11.77 7.44 -8.98
C VAL A 227 -11.69 8.31 -7.73
N LEU A 228 -12.79 8.99 -7.41
CA LEU A 228 -12.80 9.87 -6.24
C LEU A 228 -12.65 9.10 -4.93
N SER A 229 -13.10 7.83 -4.90
CA SER A 229 -12.97 7.01 -3.70
C SER A 229 -11.58 6.45 -3.54
N SER A 230 -10.76 6.50 -4.58
CA SER A 230 -9.48 5.78 -4.56
C SER A 230 -8.48 6.46 -3.65
N ASN A 231 -7.69 5.65 -2.97
CA ASN A 231 -6.58 6.13 -2.18
C ASN A 231 -5.33 6.37 -3.02
N SER A 232 -5.42 6.14 -4.34
CA SER A 232 -4.27 6.29 -5.21
C SER A 232 -4.15 7.67 -5.85
N LEU A 233 -5.10 8.58 -5.59
CA LEU A 233 -5.03 9.93 -6.16
C LEU A 233 -4.13 10.79 -5.29
N LYS A 234 -2.86 10.86 -5.64
CA LYS A 234 -1.88 11.54 -4.80
C LYS A 234 -1.50 12.93 -5.27
N HIS A 235 -1.76 13.25 -6.52
CA HIS A 235 -1.28 14.51 -7.08
C HIS A 235 -2.38 15.51 -7.37
N CYS A 236 -3.57 15.29 -6.79
CA CYS A 236 -4.67 16.24 -6.92
C CYS A 236 -5.06 16.74 -5.54
N THR A 237 -5.21 18.04 -5.40
CA THR A 237 -5.72 18.56 -4.13
C THR A 237 -7.22 18.33 -4.05
N GLU A 238 -7.74 18.36 -2.85
CA GLU A 238 -9.18 18.19 -2.67
C GLU A 238 -9.95 19.30 -3.38
N LEU A 239 -9.41 20.51 -3.39
CA LEU A 239 -10.07 21.61 -4.09
C LEU A 239 -10.15 21.36 -5.59
N GLU A 240 -9.07 20.83 -6.18
CA GLU A 240 -9.09 20.49 -7.60
C GLU A 240 -10.14 19.43 -7.90
N LEU A 241 -10.23 18.41 -7.04
CA LEU A 241 -11.22 17.37 -7.22
C LEU A 241 -12.64 17.92 -7.06
N PHE A 242 -12.83 18.83 -6.11
CA PHE A 242 -14.13 19.45 -5.91
C PHE A 242 -14.55 20.24 -7.14
N LYS A 243 -13.65 21.09 -7.65
CA LYS A 243 -13.96 21.89 -8.82
C LYS A 243 -14.28 21.03 -10.04
N ALA A 244 -13.50 19.97 -10.24
CA ALA A 244 -13.74 19.06 -11.35
C ALA A 244 -15.08 18.36 -11.22
N THR A 245 -15.42 17.91 -10.00
CA THR A 245 -16.69 17.26 -9.77
C THR A 245 -17.85 18.19 -10.02
N CYS A 246 -17.71 19.47 -9.64
CA CYS A 246 -18.76 20.45 -9.90
C CYS A 246 -18.95 20.64 -11.40
N ARG A 247 -17.85 20.69 -12.19
CA ARG A 247 -17.98 20.80 -13.63
C ARG A 247 -18.71 19.59 -14.21
N TRP A 248 -18.40 18.40 -13.71
CA TRP A 248 -19.06 17.18 -14.16
C TRP A 248 -20.57 17.22 -13.83
N LEU A 249 -20.90 17.67 -12.61
CA LEU A 249 -22.30 17.74 -12.19
C LEU A 249 -23.10 18.72 -13.03
N ARG A 250 -22.48 19.80 -13.47
CA ARG A 250 -23.19 20.84 -14.22
C ARG A 250 -23.31 20.53 -15.71
N LEU A 251 -22.66 19.46 -16.18
CA LEU A 251 -22.66 19.16 -17.60
C LEU A 251 -24.06 18.87 -18.12
N GLU A 252 -24.83 18.08 -17.38
CA GLU A 252 -26.20 17.76 -17.72
C GLU A 252 -27.03 17.76 -16.46
N GLU A 253 -28.27 18.24 -16.57
CA GLU A 253 -29.11 18.40 -15.40
C GLU A 253 -29.31 17.11 -14.59
N PRO A 254 -29.59 15.95 -15.22
CA PRO A 254 -29.77 14.74 -14.41
C PRO A 254 -28.56 14.36 -13.57
N GLN A 255 -27.38 14.78 -13.94
CA GLN A 255 -26.18 14.45 -13.17
C GLN A 255 -26.18 15.11 -11.80
N MET A 256 -26.91 16.19 -11.63
CA MET A 256 -27.01 16.85 -10.33
C MET A 256 -27.58 15.95 -9.24
N ASP A 257 -28.31 14.89 -9.63
CA ASP A 257 -28.83 13.96 -8.64
C ASP A 257 -27.73 13.20 -7.94
N PHE A 258 -26.51 13.18 -8.48
CA PHE A 258 -25.38 12.49 -7.87
C PHE A 258 -24.56 13.38 -6.96
N ALA A 259 -24.98 14.66 -6.77
CA ALA A 259 -24.13 15.60 -6.05
C ALA A 259 -23.77 15.12 -4.65
N ALA A 260 -24.76 14.70 -3.85
CA ALA A 260 -24.47 14.26 -2.48
C ALA A 260 -23.57 13.03 -2.47
N LYS A 261 -23.83 12.09 -3.38
CA LYS A 261 -23.01 10.87 -3.41
C LYS A 261 -21.56 11.16 -3.76
N LEU A 262 -21.32 12.05 -4.70
CA LEU A 262 -19.96 12.37 -5.09
C LEU A 262 -19.27 13.25 -4.06
N MET A 263 -20.00 14.15 -3.42
CA MET A 263 -19.39 15.02 -2.42
C MET A 263 -18.94 14.24 -1.19
N LYS A 264 -19.58 13.10 -0.89
CA LYS A 264 -19.10 12.25 0.19
C LYS A 264 -17.70 11.74 -0.08
N LYS A 265 -17.24 11.72 -1.33
CA LYS A 265 -15.91 11.23 -1.68
C LYS A 265 -14.84 12.32 -1.55
N ILE A 266 -15.24 13.58 -1.50
CA ILE A 266 -14.29 14.69 -1.39
C ILE A 266 -13.94 14.87 0.09
N ARG A 267 -12.65 15.01 0.36
CA ARG A 267 -12.18 15.12 1.74
C ARG A 267 -12.11 16.56 2.17
N PHE A 268 -13.27 17.16 2.43
CA PHE A 268 -13.32 18.56 2.81
C PHE A 268 -12.49 18.92 4.03
N PRO A 269 -12.35 18.05 5.06
CA PRO A 269 -11.51 18.43 6.20
C PRO A 269 -10.05 18.71 5.83
N LEU A 270 -9.59 18.23 4.68
CA LEU A 270 -8.21 18.49 4.25
C LEU A 270 -8.06 19.80 3.48
N MET A 271 -9.15 20.53 3.26
CA MET A 271 -9.07 21.85 2.64
C MET A 271 -8.76 22.89 3.70
N THR A 272 -8.14 24.00 3.27
CA THR A 272 -7.92 25.10 4.19
C THR A 272 -9.26 25.81 4.47
N PRO A 273 -9.35 26.52 5.59
CA PRO A 273 -10.57 27.29 5.85
C PRO A 273 -10.89 28.29 4.73
N GLN A 274 -9.85 28.89 4.15
CA GLN A 274 -10.08 29.84 3.06
C GLN A 274 -10.64 29.17 1.83
N GLU A 275 -10.17 27.96 1.52
CA GLU A 275 -10.71 27.22 0.39
C GLU A 275 -12.17 26.86 0.61
N LEU A 276 -12.51 26.45 1.83
CA LEU A 276 -13.87 26.11 2.14
C LEU A 276 -14.80 27.32 1.99
N ILE A 277 -14.37 28.46 2.47
CA ILE A 277 -15.19 29.67 2.42
C ILE A 277 -15.29 30.23 1.00
N ASN A 278 -14.17 30.31 0.30
CA ASN A 278 -14.13 30.98 -0.98
C ASN A 278 -14.66 30.17 -2.15
N TYR A 279 -14.55 28.85 -2.07
CA TYR A 279 -14.88 28.00 -3.21
C TYR A 279 -15.98 26.99 -2.95
N VAL A 280 -16.08 26.47 -1.73
CA VAL A 280 -17.04 25.39 -1.47
C VAL A 280 -18.38 25.97 -1.00
N GLN A 281 -18.35 26.89 -0.04
CA GLN A 281 -19.58 27.47 0.50
C GLN A 281 -20.32 28.30 -0.52
N THR A 282 -19.66 28.75 -1.59
CA THR A 282 -20.31 29.53 -2.60
C THR A 282 -21.18 28.72 -3.55
N VAL A 283 -21.08 27.39 -3.50
CA VAL A 283 -21.83 26.52 -4.38
C VAL A 283 -23.18 26.22 -3.74
N ASP A 284 -24.29 26.45 -4.47
CA ASP A 284 -25.61 26.36 -3.90
C ASP A 284 -25.92 25.03 -3.23
N PHE A 285 -25.66 23.91 -3.90
CA PHE A 285 -26.07 22.64 -3.31
C PHE A 285 -25.27 22.31 -2.04
N MET A 286 -24.09 22.90 -1.87
CA MET A 286 -23.33 22.69 -0.64
C MET A 286 -23.99 23.37 0.55
N ARG A 287 -24.82 24.39 0.30
CA ARG A 287 -25.52 25.12 1.36
C ARG A 287 -26.94 24.63 1.57
N THR A 288 -27.51 23.92 0.60
CA THR A 288 -28.91 23.56 0.65
C THR A 288 -29.19 22.09 0.82
N ASP A 289 -28.28 21.21 0.36
CA ASP A 289 -28.47 19.77 0.50
C ASP A 289 -28.02 19.35 1.90
N ASN A 290 -28.85 18.59 2.62
CA ASN A 290 -28.54 18.24 4.00
C ASN A 290 -27.23 17.46 4.12
N THR A 291 -26.99 16.52 3.21
CA THR A 291 -25.76 15.75 3.24
C THR A 291 -24.54 16.67 3.05
N CYS A 292 -24.65 17.58 2.09
CA CYS A 292 -23.53 18.48 1.80
C CYS A 292 -23.28 19.46 2.94
N VAL A 293 -24.36 19.95 3.57
CA VAL A 293 -24.20 20.83 4.73
C VAL A 293 -23.47 20.11 5.86
N ASN A 294 -23.82 18.83 6.08
CA ASN A 294 -23.14 18.05 7.13
C ASN A 294 -21.68 17.83 6.80
N LEU A 295 -21.35 17.66 5.52
CA LEU A 295 -19.95 17.53 5.12
C LEU A 295 -19.16 18.82 5.40
N LEU A 296 -19.79 19.97 5.16
CA LEU A 296 -19.15 21.24 5.49
C LEU A 296 -18.97 21.40 6.99
N LEU A 297 -19.96 20.97 7.79
CA LEU A 297 -19.81 21.02 9.24
C LEU A 297 -18.69 20.13 9.72
N GLU A 298 -18.56 18.95 9.14
CA GLU A 298 -17.48 18.04 9.47
C GLU A 298 -16.12 18.72 9.23
N ALA A 299 -15.98 19.36 8.09
CA ALA A 299 -14.73 20.04 7.76
C ALA A 299 -14.45 21.20 8.71
N SER A 300 -15.48 21.99 9.00
CA SER A 300 -15.31 23.13 9.90
C SER A 300 -14.91 22.68 11.30
N ASN A 301 -15.55 21.63 11.80
CA ASN A 301 -15.22 21.11 13.12
C ASN A 301 -13.76 20.61 13.17
N TYR A 302 -13.34 19.93 12.14
CA TYR A 302 -11.97 19.43 12.08
C TYR A 302 -10.97 20.58 12.11
N GLN A 303 -11.23 21.62 11.33
CA GLN A 303 -10.32 22.76 11.26
C GLN A 303 -10.33 23.60 12.53
N MET A 304 -11.47 23.65 13.23
CA MET A 304 -11.57 24.47 14.43
C MET A 304 -10.98 23.80 15.67
N MET A 305 -10.67 22.51 15.60
CA MET A 305 -10.17 21.78 16.75
C MET A 305 -8.82 21.13 16.42
N PRO A 306 -7.78 21.96 16.21
CA PRO A 306 -6.50 21.39 15.74
C PRO A 306 -5.86 20.41 16.70
N TYR A 307 -6.01 20.61 18.01
CA TYR A 307 -5.40 19.71 18.97
C TYR A 307 -6.10 18.36 19.01
N MET A 308 -7.36 18.30 18.57
CA MET A 308 -8.13 17.07 18.54
C MET A 308 -7.93 16.26 17.27
N GLN A 309 -7.27 16.83 16.25
CA GLN A 309 -7.19 16.16 14.96
C GLN A 309 -6.67 14.72 15.07
N PRO A 310 -5.65 14.42 15.86
CA PRO A 310 -5.20 13.03 15.92
C PRO A 310 -6.26 12.02 16.35
N VAL A 311 -7.17 12.43 17.23
CA VAL A 311 -8.23 11.52 17.68
C VAL A 311 -9.50 11.63 16.83
N MET A 312 -9.51 12.51 15.83
CA MET A 312 -10.63 12.67 14.91
C MET A 312 -10.34 12.06 13.54
N GLN A 313 -9.33 11.24 13.42
CA GLN A 313 -8.94 10.70 12.11
C GLN A 313 -9.94 9.69 11.58
N SER A 314 -10.12 9.71 10.27
CA SER A 314 -11.02 8.80 9.57
C SER A 314 -10.49 8.61 8.15
N ASP A 315 -11.25 7.88 7.33
CA ASP A 315 -10.88 7.75 5.91
C ASP A 315 -10.88 9.10 5.21
N ARG A 316 -11.55 10.06 5.77
CA ARG A 316 -11.67 11.38 5.12
C ARG A 316 -10.52 12.31 5.46
N THR A 317 -9.62 11.91 6.35
CA THR A 317 -8.51 12.75 6.78
C THR A 317 -7.16 12.07 6.67
N ALA A 318 -7.14 10.75 6.47
CA ALA A 318 -5.89 9.99 6.50
C ALA A 318 -5.14 10.09 5.18
N ILE A 319 -3.85 9.79 5.22
CA ILE A 319 -3.06 9.69 3.99
C ILE A 319 -3.60 8.52 3.17
N PRO A 320 -3.85 8.70 1.88
CA PRO A 320 -4.37 7.61 1.05
C PRO A 320 -3.25 6.66 0.63
N SER A 321 -2.81 5.83 1.57
CA SER A 321 -1.76 4.86 1.33
C SER A 321 -1.88 3.75 2.36
N ASP A 322 -1.57 2.53 1.93
CA ASP A 322 -1.54 1.40 2.84
C ASP A 322 -0.13 1.09 3.30
N THR A 323 0.86 1.87 2.87
CA THR A 323 2.26 1.58 3.15
C THR A 323 2.72 2.32 4.38
N THR A 324 3.27 1.59 5.36
CA THR A 324 3.88 2.20 6.53
C THR A 324 5.39 2.11 6.42
N HIS A 325 6.06 3.04 7.07
CA HIS A 325 7.50 3.11 7.04
C HIS A 325 8.07 3.20 8.43
N LEU A 326 9.27 2.68 8.60
CA LEU A 326 9.99 2.84 9.84
C LEU A 326 10.54 4.27 9.89
N VAL A 327 10.31 4.93 11.02
CA VAL A 327 10.73 6.32 11.21
C VAL A 327 11.55 6.39 12.49
N THR A 328 12.69 7.08 12.42
CA THR A 328 13.53 7.29 13.59
C THR A 328 13.72 8.78 13.83
N LEU A 329 13.97 9.14 15.08
CA LEU A 329 14.19 10.54 15.37
C LEU A 329 15.07 10.73 16.59
N GLY A 330 15.87 11.78 16.51
CA GLY A 330 16.72 12.20 17.61
C GLY A 330 17.93 11.32 17.78
N GLY A 331 18.44 11.29 19.01
CA GLY A 331 19.59 10.51 19.37
C GLY A 331 20.85 11.34 19.47
N VAL A 332 21.92 10.73 19.96
CA VAL A 332 23.18 11.41 20.15
C VAL A 332 24.30 10.61 19.47
N LEU A 333 25.16 11.34 18.73
CA LEU A 333 26.39 10.77 18.22
C LEU A 333 27.35 10.75 19.38
N ARG A 334 27.59 9.58 19.95
CA ARG A 334 28.25 9.48 21.23
C ARG A 334 29.67 10.00 21.19
N GLN A 335 30.39 9.75 20.12
CA GLN A 335 31.77 10.17 20.07
C GLN A 335 31.93 11.69 20.04
N GLN A 336 31.02 12.37 19.37
CA GLN A 336 31.04 13.82 19.24
C GLN A 336 30.15 14.52 20.24
N LEU A 337 29.33 13.75 20.95
CA LEU A 337 28.38 14.30 21.92
C LEU A 337 27.42 15.30 21.28
N VAL A 338 27.08 15.06 20.01
CA VAL A 338 26.17 15.93 19.28
C VAL A 338 24.80 15.29 19.24
N VAL A 339 23.80 16.01 19.69
CA VAL A 339 22.43 15.51 19.73
C VAL A 339 21.72 15.88 18.44
N SER A 340 21.03 14.92 17.87
CA SER A 340 20.39 15.07 16.56
C SER A 340 18.95 15.59 16.69
N LYS A 341 18.53 16.37 15.69
CA LYS A 341 17.14 16.76 15.56
C LYS A 341 16.49 16.15 14.34
N GLU A 342 17.14 15.17 13.72
CA GLU A 342 16.70 14.62 12.45
C GLU A 342 15.54 13.63 12.63
N LEU A 343 14.59 13.71 11.70
CA LEU A 343 13.49 12.75 11.57
C LEU A 343 13.72 12.06 10.23
N CYS A 344 13.93 10.74 10.27
CA CYS A 344 14.29 9.98 9.09
C CYS A 344 13.29 8.87 8.85
N MET A 345 12.94 8.68 7.59
CA MET A 345 12.07 7.60 7.15
C MET A 345 12.90 6.61 6.36
N TYR A 346 12.68 5.33 6.59
CA TYR A 346 13.43 4.28 5.90
C TYR A 346 12.52 3.46 5.00
N ASP A 347 12.93 3.33 3.73
CA ASP A 347 12.25 2.46 2.79
C ASP A 347 13.05 1.16 2.76
N GLN A 348 12.51 0.12 3.37
CA GLN A 348 13.25 -1.13 3.50
C GLN A 348 13.48 -1.82 2.17
N LYS A 349 12.54 -1.70 1.26
CA LYS A 349 12.70 -2.35 -0.04
C LYS A 349 13.79 -1.70 -0.87
N ALA A 350 13.89 -0.37 -0.79
CA ALA A 350 14.91 0.35 -1.54
C ALA A 350 16.21 0.50 -0.78
N HIS A 351 16.24 0.12 0.51
CA HIS A 351 17.39 0.29 1.38
C HIS A 351 17.85 1.74 1.39
N GLU A 352 16.89 2.65 1.40
CA GLU A 352 17.17 4.07 1.37
C GLU A 352 16.55 4.75 2.57
N SER A 353 17.18 5.86 2.98
CA SER A 353 16.61 6.70 4.00
C SER A 353 16.31 8.06 3.42
N LYS A 354 15.34 8.74 4.00
CA LYS A 354 14.96 10.06 3.57
C LYS A 354 14.67 10.92 4.77
N SER A 355 15.16 12.16 4.76
CA SER A 355 14.89 13.09 5.85
C SER A 355 13.50 13.70 5.68
N LEU A 356 12.76 13.75 6.76
CA LEU A 356 11.54 14.52 6.85
C LEU A 356 11.86 15.82 7.58
N ALA A 357 10.86 16.68 7.81
CA ALA A 357 11.11 17.94 8.48
C ALA A 357 11.72 17.68 9.86
N PRO A 358 12.87 18.29 10.18
CA PRO A 358 13.53 18.01 11.44
C PRO A 358 12.75 18.60 12.62
N MET A 359 13.03 18.07 13.82
CA MET A 359 12.47 18.64 15.03
C MET A 359 12.97 20.07 15.22
N ASP A 360 12.26 20.82 16.07
CA ASP A 360 12.67 22.20 16.35
C ASP A 360 14.02 22.27 17.02
N ALA A 361 14.39 21.25 17.78
CA ALA A 361 15.61 21.23 18.53
C ALA A 361 16.11 19.79 18.67
N PRO A 362 17.40 19.60 18.88
CA PRO A 362 17.93 18.25 19.07
C PRO A 362 17.37 17.61 20.33
N ARG A 363 17.19 16.29 20.31
CA ARG A 363 16.68 15.54 21.45
C ARG A 363 17.22 14.14 21.50
N TYR A 364 17.42 13.62 22.70
CA TYR A 364 17.60 12.20 22.89
C TYR A 364 17.02 11.82 24.26
N LYS A 365 16.74 10.55 24.44
CA LYS A 365 16.03 10.04 25.60
C LYS A 365 14.68 10.73 25.77
N HIS A 366 14.09 11.11 24.64
CA HIS A 366 12.76 11.72 24.58
C HIS A 366 11.69 10.65 24.54
N GLY A 367 10.45 11.05 24.74
CA GLY A 367 9.31 10.16 24.57
C GLY A 367 8.67 10.36 23.21
N ILE A 368 8.18 9.28 22.62
CA ILE A 368 7.39 9.40 21.39
C ILE A 368 6.16 8.52 21.50
N ALA A 369 5.11 8.92 20.80
CA ALA A 369 3.90 8.13 20.68
C ALA A 369 3.17 8.56 19.43
N VAL A 370 2.35 7.66 18.88
CA VAL A 370 1.61 7.93 17.68
C VAL A 370 0.12 7.80 17.98
N ILE A 371 -0.65 8.82 17.63
CA ILE A 371 -2.10 8.78 17.69
C ILE A 371 -2.61 9.21 16.33
N GLY A 372 -3.43 8.39 15.70
CA GLY A 372 -4.04 8.76 14.42
C GLY A 372 -3.02 9.12 13.36
N ASN A 373 -1.89 8.44 13.34
CA ASN A 373 -0.79 8.69 12.41
C ASN A 373 -0.11 10.05 12.60
N PHE A 374 -0.34 10.70 13.73
CA PHE A 374 0.43 11.88 14.13
C PHE A 374 1.48 11.44 15.13
N LEU A 375 2.69 11.97 14.99
CA LEU A 375 3.80 11.59 15.87
C LEU A 375 4.02 12.70 16.90
N TYR A 376 3.90 12.33 18.19
CA TYR A 376 4.21 13.27 19.26
C TYR A 376 5.63 13.04 19.74
N VAL A 377 6.34 14.12 19.99
CA VAL A 377 7.69 14.09 20.57
C VAL A 377 7.64 14.92 21.85
N ILE A 378 8.06 14.33 22.93
CA ILE A 378 7.85 14.89 24.25
C ILE A 378 9.15 14.85 25.03
N GLY A 379 9.53 15.98 25.62
CA GLY A 379 10.64 16.03 26.55
C GLY A 379 11.97 15.61 25.97
N GLY A 380 12.75 14.89 26.74
CA GLY A 380 14.09 14.49 26.35
C GLY A 380 15.12 15.51 26.77
N GLN A 381 16.33 15.35 26.24
CA GLN A 381 17.44 16.26 26.53
C GLN A 381 17.98 16.87 25.26
N SER A 382 18.36 18.15 25.33
CA SER A 382 18.91 18.82 24.17
C SER A 382 20.43 18.71 24.11
N ASN A 383 21.05 18.40 25.24
CA ASN A 383 22.51 18.23 25.31
C ASN A 383 22.81 16.91 25.99
N TYR A 384 24.02 16.42 25.74
CA TYR A 384 24.45 15.17 26.36
C TYR A 384 24.78 15.43 27.83
N ASP A 385 24.09 14.80 28.75
CA ASP A 385 24.43 14.78 30.15
C ASP A 385 23.82 13.54 30.76
N THR A 386 24.45 13.03 31.81
CA THR A 386 24.01 11.78 32.42
C THR A 386 23.06 11.99 33.59
N LYS A 387 22.87 13.22 34.02
CA LYS A 387 22.04 13.51 35.21
C LYS A 387 20.67 14.09 34.83
N GLY A 388 20.42 14.32 33.56
CA GLY A 388 19.15 14.89 33.16
C GLY A 388 19.00 16.36 33.41
N LYS A 389 20.14 17.08 33.53
CA LYS A 389 20.09 18.51 33.83
C LYS A 389 19.53 19.33 32.70
N THR A 390 19.65 18.83 31.46
CA THR A 390 19.16 19.57 30.31
C THR A 390 17.82 19.03 29.83
N ALA A 391 17.10 18.30 30.66
CA ALA A 391 15.76 17.82 30.32
C ALA A 391 14.86 19.00 29.97
N VAL A 392 13.96 18.79 29.03
CA VAL A 392 13.04 19.83 28.60
C VAL A 392 11.59 19.36 28.80
N ASP A 393 10.65 20.30 28.69
CA ASP A 393 9.24 19.98 28.89
C ASP A 393 8.43 20.22 27.62
N MET A 394 9.06 20.58 26.52
CA MET A 394 8.33 20.93 25.31
C MET A 394 7.77 19.69 24.63
N VAL A 395 6.63 19.88 23.98
CA VAL A 395 5.91 18.81 23.29
C VAL A 395 5.57 19.31 21.89
N PHE A 396 5.89 18.48 20.88
CA PHE A 396 5.59 18.81 19.51
C PHE A 396 4.89 17.64 18.85
N ARG A 397 4.12 17.96 17.82
CA ARG A 397 3.35 16.96 17.07
C ARG A 397 3.68 17.09 15.59
N PHE A 398 4.05 15.97 14.96
CA PHE A 398 4.38 15.92 13.55
C PHE A 398 3.20 15.37 12.75
N ASP A 399 2.83 16.08 11.68
CA ASP A 399 1.74 15.69 10.80
C ASP A 399 2.36 15.22 9.48
N PRO A 400 2.39 13.90 9.21
CA PRO A 400 3.03 13.43 7.98
C PRO A 400 2.28 13.82 6.70
N ARG A 401 1.02 14.23 6.80
CA ARG A 401 0.29 14.67 5.61
C ARG A 401 0.91 15.92 5.01
N TYR A 402 1.45 16.80 5.87
CA TYR A 402 2.01 18.08 5.43
C TYR A 402 3.49 18.21 5.73
N ASN A 403 4.11 17.19 6.34
CA ASN A 403 5.52 17.21 6.72
C ASN A 403 5.81 18.43 7.60
N LYS A 404 4.97 18.66 8.60
CA LYS A 404 5.06 19.84 9.45
C LYS A 404 4.89 19.50 10.92
N TRP A 405 5.56 20.30 11.75
CA TRP A 405 5.49 20.20 13.21
C TRP A 405 4.62 21.30 13.79
N MET A 406 3.96 20.99 14.89
CA MET A 406 3.15 21.95 15.63
C MET A 406 3.43 21.77 17.12
N GLN A 407 3.65 22.88 17.82
CA GLN A 407 3.87 22.81 19.27
C GLN A 407 2.53 22.66 19.96
N VAL A 408 2.47 21.81 20.98
CA VAL A 408 1.29 21.68 21.83
C VAL A 408 1.73 21.95 23.26
N ALA A 409 0.81 21.78 24.23
CA ALA A 409 1.10 22.16 25.60
C ALA A 409 2.29 21.44 26.19
N SER A 410 3.13 22.15 26.92
CA SER A 410 4.30 21.58 27.58
C SER A 410 3.92 20.76 28.78
N LEU A 411 4.77 19.78 29.11
CA LEU A 411 4.63 19.00 30.33
C LEU A 411 4.71 19.91 31.57
N ASN A 412 4.15 19.46 32.67
CA ASN A 412 4.32 20.16 33.94
C ASN A 412 5.71 19.96 34.50
N GLU A 413 6.34 18.82 34.21
CA GLU A 413 7.71 18.54 34.63
C GLU A 413 8.61 18.43 33.43
N LYS A 414 9.85 18.90 33.57
CA LYS A 414 10.86 18.57 32.57
C LYS A 414 11.20 17.09 32.74
N LEU A 415 11.23 16.34 31.64
CA LEU A 415 11.44 14.91 31.73
C LEU A 415 12.40 14.42 30.67
N THR A 416 13.29 13.50 31.07
CA THR A 416 14.08 12.71 30.16
C THR A 416 14.11 11.28 30.69
N PHE A 417 14.42 10.33 29.83
CA PHE A 417 14.60 8.93 30.22
C PHE A 417 13.32 8.37 30.86
N PHE A 418 12.19 8.68 30.27
CA PHE A 418 10.87 8.29 30.76
C PHE A 418 10.16 7.47 29.70
N HIS A 419 9.00 6.92 30.04
CA HIS A 419 8.18 6.18 29.07
C HIS A 419 6.97 7.01 28.69
N LEU A 420 6.63 6.99 27.40
CA LEU A 420 5.42 7.63 26.90
C LEU A 420 4.57 6.58 26.20
N SER A 421 3.30 6.52 26.56
CA SER A 421 2.34 5.63 25.91
C SER A 421 1.13 6.43 25.44
N ALA A 422 0.56 6.00 24.31
CA ALA A 422 -0.75 6.47 23.86
C ALA A 422 -1.77 5.41 24.27
N LEU A 423 -2.82 5.84 24.97
CA LEU A 423 -3.81 4.92 25.49
C LEU A 423 -5.17 5.59 25.46
N LYS A 424 -6.10 5.02 24.67
CA LYS A 424 -7.47 5.51 24.57
C LYS A 424 -7.55 6.99 24.17
N GLY A 425 -6.65 7.42 23.31
CA GLY A 425 -6.67 8.80 22.81
C GLY A 425 -5.97 9.80 23.71
N TYR A 426 -5.34 9.35 24.78
CA TYR A 426 -4.57 10.20 25.67
C TYR A 426 -3.11 9.77 25.66
N LEU A 427 -2.22 10.70 26.06
CA LEU A 427 -0.82 10.38 26.21
C LEU A 427 -0.49 10.32 27.69
N TYR A 428 0.33 9.34 28.08
CA TYR A 428 0.77 9.20 29.47
C TYR A 428 2.29 9.24 29.51
N ALA A 429 2.84 10.21 30.23
CA ALA A 429 4.28 10.34 30.43
C ALA A 429 4.58 9.82 31.83
N VAL A 430 5.39 8.77 31.92
CA VAL A 430 5.55 8.01 33.15
C VAL A 430 6.97 8.09 33.65
N GLY A 431 7.16 8.62 34.83
CA GLY A 431 8.44 8.62 35.51
C GLY A 431 9.49 9.45 34.83
N GLY A 432 10.71 8.91 34.76
CA GLY A 432 11.85 9.60 34.16
C GLY A 432 12.64 10.37 35.20
N ARG A 433 13.43 11.32 34.69
CA ARG A 433 14.27 12.11 35.60
C ARG A 433 14.47 13.51 35.06
N ASN A 434 14.95 14.39 35.92
CA ASN A 434 15.38 15.72 35.57
C ASN A 434 16.45 16.16 36.59
N ALA A 435 16.72 17.45 36.65
CA ALA A 435 17.75 17.95 37.56
C ALA A 435 17.45 17.60 39.03
N ALA A 436 16.19 17.42 39.37
CA ALA A 436 15.82 17.06 40.73
C ALA A 436 15.95 15.57 41.04
N GLY A 437 16.24 14.75 40.03
CA GLY A 437 16.40 13.31 40.21
C GLY A 437 15.31 12.52 39.53
N GLU A 438 15.18 11.26 39.95
CA GLU A 438 14.15 10.37 39.40
C GLU A 438 12.79 10.72 39.93
N LEU A 439 11.75 10.48 39.13
CA LEU A 439 10.42 10.93 39.42
C LEU A 439 9.41 9.77 39.43
N PRO A 440 8.45 9.78 40.36
CA PRO A 440 7.37 8.78 40.33
C PRO A 440 6.12 9.29 39.63
N THR A 441 6.12 10.54 39.16
CA THR A 441 4.91 11.19 38.67
C THR A 441 4.50 10.66 37.30
N VAL A 442 3.21 10.77 37.01
CA VAL A 442 2.63 10.38 35.76
C VAL A 442 1.74 11.53 35.29
N GLU A 443 1.97 12.02 34.08
CA GLU A 443 1.15 13.08 33.51
C GLU A 443 0.35 12.53 32.35
N CYS A 444 -0.87 13.05 32.20
CA CYS A 444 -1.77 12.64 31.13
C CYS A 444 -2.10 13.84 30.25
N TYR A 445 -1.93 13.69 28.94
CA TYR A 445 -2.26 14.75 28.00
C TYR A 445 -3.66 14.53 27.44
N HIS A 446 -4.46 15.59 27.46
CA HIS A 446 -5.83 15.58 26.97
C HIS A 446 -5.91 16.41 25.69
N PRO A 447 -6.06 15.77 24.52
CA PRO A 447 -6.12 16.56 23.29
C PRO A 447 -7.29 17.53 23.24
N ARG A 448 -8.41 17.19 23.89
CA ARG A 448 -9.57 18.09 23.84
C ARG A 448 -9.24 19.46 24.40
N THR A 449 -8.52 19.51 25.51
CA THR A 449 -8.21 20.77 26.17
C THR A 449 -6.79 21.23 25.96
N ASN A 450 -5.96 20.43 25.31
CA ASN A 450 -4.53 20.72 25.12
C ASN A 450 -3.87 20.99 26.48
N GLU A 451 -4.08 20.09 27.44
CA GLU A 451 -3.55 20.24 28.77
C GLU A 451 -2.97 18.94 29.29
N TRP A 452 -1.95 19.06 30.14
CA TRP A 452 -1.39 17.94 30.87
C TRP A 452 -1.87 18.01 32.33
N THR A 453 -2.32 16.89 32.85
CA THR A 453 -2.72 16.80 34.25
C THR A 453 -2.05 15.60 34.90
N TYR A 454 -1.80 15.67 36.20
CA TYR A 454 -1.24 14.53 36.88
C TYR A 454 -2.32 13.49 37.14
N VAL A 455 -1.92 12.21 37.03
CA VAL A 455 -2.76 11.10 37.46
C VAL A 455 -2.03 10.35 38.56
N ALA A 456 -2.51 9.16 38.93
CA ALA A 456 -1.93 8.43 40.05
C ALA A 456 -0.45 8.17 39.80
N LYS A 457 0.38 8.52 40.75
CA LYS A 457 1.82 8.32 40.61
C LYS A 457 2.22 6.90 41.01
N MET A 458 3.38 6.48 40.53
CA MET A 458 3.93 5.19 40.91
C MET A 458 4.36 5.23 42.38
N SER A 459 4.49 4.04 42.98
CA SER A 459 4.92 3.98 44.36
C SER A 459 6.38 4.39 44.54
N GLU A 460 7.21 4.18 43.53
CA GLU A 460 8.62 4.54 43.53
C GLU A 460 8.99 5.22 42.24
N PRO A 461 9.99 6.11 42.25
CA PRO A 461 10.43 6.72 40.98
C PRO A 461 11.14 5.71 40.10
N HIS A 462 11.03 5.90 38.84
CA HIS A 462 11.67 5.03 37.85
C HIS A 462 12.25 5.83 36.70
N UNK A 463 13.27 5.42 36.14
CA UNK A 463 13.83 5.97 34.98
C UNK A 463 14.44 4.89 34.19
N GLY A 464 14.51 5.09 33.08
CA GLY A 464 15.07 4.09 32.19
C GLY A 464 14.25 2.82 32.11
N HIS A 465 12.99 2.91 32.44
CA HIS A 465 12.07 1.80 32.41
C HIS A 465 11.53 1.63 30.99
N ALA A 466 10.92 0.47 30.75
CA ALA A 466 10.22 0.20 29.51
C ALA A 466 8.72 0.23 29.74
N GLY A 467 7.96 0.34 28.66
CA GLY A 467 6.51 0.32 28.79
C GLY A 467 5.83 -0.11 27.50
N THR A 468 4.58 -0.52 27.63
CA THR A 468 3.75 -0.89 26.50
C THR A 468 2.28 -0.83 26.95
N VAL A 469 1.39 -0.93 25.97
CA VAL A 469 -0.05 -0.89 26.22
C VAL A 469 -0.66 -2.19 25.68
N TYR A 470 -1.53 -2.80 26.49
CA TYR A 470 -2.22 -3.99 26.06
C TYR A 470 -3.54 -4.09 26.82
N GLY A 471 -4.61 -4.39 26.08
CA GLY A 471 -5.90 -4.61 26.73
C GLY A 471 -6.44 -3.42 27.49
N GLY A 472 -6.14 -2.22 27.04
CA GLY A 472 -6.66 -1.03 27.69
C GLY A 472 -5.92 -0.59 28.93
N VAL A 473 -4.78 -1.20 29.23
CA VAL A 473 -3.96 -0.81 30.37
C VAL A 473 -2.51 -0.66 29.94
N MET A 474 -1.74 0.03 30.77
CA MET A 474 -0.34 0.32 30.46
C MET A 474 0.53 -0.47 31.42
N TYR A 475 1.58 -1.10 30.88
CA TYR A 475 2.54 -1.88 31.66
C TYR A 475 3.88 -1.17 31.65
N ILE A 476 4.51 -1.06 32.82
CA ILE A 476 5.81 -0.42 32.99
C ILE A 476 6.73 -1.42 33.68
N SER A 477 7.93 -1.58 33.16
CA SER A 477 8.85 -2.59 33.71
C SER A 477 10.25 -2.05 33.89
N GLY A 478 10.90 -2.48 34.93
CA GLY A 478 12.33 -2.28 35.15
C GLY A 478 12.74 -0.85 35.41
N GLY A 479 13.93 -0.52 34.94
CA GLY A 479 14.49 0.79 35.11
C GLY A 479 15.35 0.90 36.36
N ILE A 480 15.58 2.14 36.78
CA ILE A 480 16.38 2.45 37.95
C ILE A 480 15.52 3.17 39.00
N THR A 481 15.60 2.72 40.23
CA THR A 481 14.94 3.38 41.37
C THR A 481 15.98 3.58 42.46
N HIS A 482 16.24 4.84 42.82
CA HIS A 482 17.25 5.16 43.86
C HIS A 482 18.58 4.48 43.55
N ASP A 483 19.01 4.59 42.27
CA ASP A 483 20.28 4.04 41.80
C ASP A 483 20.35 2.52 41.84
N THR A 484 19.22 1.85 42.01
CA THR A 484 19.15 0.38 42.02
C THR A 484 18.36 -0.07 40.78
N PHE A 485 18.93 -1.02 40.06
CA PHE A 485 18.24 -1.56 38.89
C PHE A 485 17.07 -2.42 39.37
N GLN A 486 15.98 -2.36 38.63
CA GLN A 486 14.73 -2.98 39.03
C GLN A 486 14.30 -4.08 38.08
N LYS A 487 13.49 -5.01 38.57
CA LYS A 487 12.82 -6.00 37.73
C LYS A 487 11.31 -6.00 37.99
N GLU A 488 10.78 -4.93 38.50
CA GLU A 488 9.35 -4.80 38.74
C GLU A 488 8.57 -4.67 37.47
N LEU A 489 7.34 -5.19 37.46
CA LEU A 489 6.36 -4.93 36.43
C LEU A 489 5.14 -4.36 37.09
N MET A 490 4.67 -3.20 36.65
CA MET A 490 3.51 -2.52 37.18
C MET A 490 2.52 -2.28 36.05
N CYS A 491 1.24 -2.26 36.42
CA CYS A 491 0.17 -2.08 35.45
C CYS A 491 -0.70 -0.90 35.90
N PHE A 492 -0.95 0.02 34.98
CA PHE A 492 -1.80 1.17 35.24
C PHE A 492 -3.09 1.08 34.46
N ASP A 493 -4.22 1.17 35.18
CA ASP A 493 -5.53 1.15 34.54
C ASP A 493 -6.09 2.58 34.58
N PRO A 494 -6.20 3.25 33.45
CA PRO A 494 -6.67 4.64 33.47
C PRO A 494 -8.13 4.77 33.94
N ASP A 495 -8.95 3.72 33.78
CA ASP A 495 -10.33 3.79 34.20
C ASP A 495 -10.46 3.87 35.74
N THR A 496 -9.56 3.19 36.44
CA THR A 496 -9.58 3.22 37.91
C THR A 496 -8.54 4.15 38.50
N ASP A 497 -7.60 4.64 37.67
CA ASP A 497 -6.51 5.51 38.11
C ASP A 497 -5.69 4.85 39.19
N LYS A 498 -5.34 3.57 39.01
CA LYS A 498 -4.60 2.81 40.00
C LYS A 498 -3.48 2.01 39.39
N TRP A 499 -2.40 1.84 40.13
CA TRP A 499 -1.27 1.00 39.79
C TRP A 499 -1.34 -0.33 40.52
N ILE A 500 -1.04 -1.42 39.85
CA ILE A 500 -1.04 -2.76 40.44
C ILE A 500 0.28 -3.43 40.08
N GLN A 501 0.91 -4.05 41.09
CA GLN A 501 2.16 -4.76 40.84
C GLN A 501 1.87 -6.13 40.27
N LYS A 502 2.66 -6.53 39.29
CA LYS A 502 2.54 -7.82 38.63
C LYS A 502 3.82 -8.61 38.84
N ALA A 503 3.92 -9.79 38.20
CA ALA A 503 5.06 -10.69 38.37
C ALA A 503 6.37 -10.00 38.00
N LEU A 504 7.41 -10.24 38.79
CA LEU A 504 8.72 -9.64 38.54
C LEU A 504 9.36 -10.24 37.26
N MET A 505 10.09 -9.42 36.53
CA MET A 505 10.90 -9.93 35.43
C MET A 505 11.96 -10.88 35.96
N THR A 506 12.55 -11.64 35.06
CA THR A 506 13.56 -12.62 35.47
C THR A 506 14.86 -11.96 35.90
N MET A 507 15.16 -10.74 35.45
CA MET A 507 16.37 -10.06 35.86
C MET A 507 16.17 -8.55 35.85
N VAL A 508 17.03 -7.85 36.58
CA VAL A 508 16.99 -6.39 36.60
C VAL A 508 17.60 -5.85 35.32
N ARG A 509 17.04 -4.78 34.86
CA ARG A 509 17.52 -4.16 33.62
C ARG A 509 17.28 -2.66 33.58
N UNK A 510 18.09 -1.96 32.92
CA UNK A 510 17.89 -0.62 32.65
C UNK A 510 18.06 -0.37 31.22
N CYS A 511 17.57 0.66 30.82
CA CYS A 511 17.73 1.08 29.42
C CYS A 511 17.24 0.04 28.43
N MET A 512 16.31 -0.80 28.83
CA MET A 512 15.71 -1.75 27.91
C MET A 512 14.55 -1.07 27.22
N VAL A 513 13.92 -1.78 26.29
CA VAL A 513 12.71 -1.31 25.64
C VAL A 513 11.62 -2.37 25.76
N GLY A 514 10.39 -1.93 25.73
CA GLY A 514 9.24 -2.81 25.79
C GLY A 514 8.32 -2.54 24.62
N GLU A 515 7.76 -3.60 24.07
CA GLU A 515 6.82 -3.48 22.98
C GLU A 515 5.97 -4.74 22.94
N ARG A 516 4.65 -4.57 22.93
CA ARG A 516 3.72 -5.71 22.84
C ARG A 516 3.98 -6.74 23.94
N LEU A 517 4.21 -6.26 25.17
CA LEU A 517 4.46 -7.12 26.34
C LEU A 517 5.79 -7.88 26.26
N TYR A 518 6.67 -7.52 25.36
CA TYR A 518 8.02 -8.05 25.32
C TYR A 518 8.97 -7.04 25.96
N VAL A 519 9.93 -7.52 26.71
CA VAL A 519 11.00 -6.68 27.22
C VAL A 519 12.30 -7.14 26.58
N ILE A 520 13.01 -6.21 26.00
CA ILE A 520 14.09 -6.49 25.09
C ILE A 520 15.36 -5.78 25.52
N GLY A 521 16.42 -6.53 25.68
CA GLY A 521 17.76 -5.98 25.82
C GLY A 521 18.00 -5.16 27.07
N GLY A 522 18.81 -4.12 26.91
CA GLY A 522 19.22 -3.26 28.00
C GLY A 522 20.55 -3.66 28.59
N ASN A 523 20.79 -3.24 29.83
CA ASN A 523 22.01 -3.59 30.53
C ASN A 523 21.74 -3.73 32.02
N HIS A 524 22.70 -4.29 32.74
CA HIS A 524 22.63 -4.31 34.19
C HIS A 524 24.03 -4.07 34.74
N PHE A 525 24.06 -3.64 36.02
CA PHE A 525 25.31 -3.26 36.64
C PHE A 525 26.08 -4.51 37.09
N ARG A 526 27.37 -4.53 36.78
CA ARG A 526 28.20 -5.69 37.05
C ARG A 526 28.75 -5.72 38.48
N GLY A 527 28.53 -4.65 39.22
CA GLY A 527 29.06 -4.60 40.59
C GLY A 527 30.37 -3.83 40.68
N THR A 528 30.83 -3.29 39.60
CA THR A 528 31.97 -2.39 39.59
C THR A 528 31.53 -1.11 38.89
N SER A 529 32.40 -0.40 38.23
CA SER A 529 31.96 0.78 37.49
C SER A 529 31.48 0.42 36.08
N ASP A 530 31.31 -0.85 35.80
CA ASP A 530 31.03 -1.32 34.45
C ASP A 530 29.65 -1.98 34.34
N TYR A 531 29.17 -2.20 33.12
CA TYR A 531 27.89 -2.79 32.85
C TYR A 531 28.03 -3.97 31.90
N ASP A 532 27.06 -4.88 31.97
CA ASP A 532 26.97 -5.98 31.03
C ASP A 532 25.74 -5.78 30.16
N ASP A 533 25.87 -6.11 28.87
CA ASP A 533 24.72 -6.15 28.00
C ASP A 533 23.77 -7.26 28.42
N VAL A 534 22.47 -7.02 28.30
CA VAL A 534 21.47 -8.04 28.47
C VAL A 534 21.00 -8.42 27.10
N LEU A 535 21.39 -9.62 26.63
CA LEU A 535 20.94 -10.10 25.35
C LEU A 535 19.59 -10.78 25.43
N SER A 536 19.24 -11.26 26.60
CA SER A 536 18.00 -12.01 26.78
C SER A 536 16.79 -11.08 26.65
N CYS A 537 15.71 -11.69 26.20
CA CYS A 537 14.43 -11.01 26.08
C CYS A 537 13.38 -11.89 26.72
N GLU A 538 12.26 -11.28 27.13
CA GLU A 538 11.21 -12.07 27.75
C GLU A 538 9.85 -11.50 27.39
N TYR A 539 8.85 -12.37 27.47
CA TYR A 539 7.48 -12.05 27.12
C TYR A 539 6.59 -12.23 28.35
N TYR A 540 5.72 -11.27 28.58
CA TYR A 540 4.82 -11.34 29.72
C TYR A 540 3.42 -11.74 29.26
N SER A 541 2.83 -12.70 29.98
CA SER A 541 1.45 -13.13 29.74
C SER A 541 0.56 -12.55 30.82
N PRO A 542 -0.32 -11.60 30.52
CA PRO A 542 -1.21 -11.07 31.54
C PRO A 542 -2.18 -12.12 32.08
N LEU A 543 -2.60 -13.06 31.25
CA LEU A 543 -3.52 -14.08 31.70
C LEU A 543 -2.91 -14.97 32.77
N LEU A 544 -1.66 -15.33 32.61
CA LEU A 544 -0.98 -16.21 33.56
C LEU A 544 -0.16 -15.45 34.60
N ASP A 545 0.04 -14.13 34.42
CA ASP A 545 0.91 -13.31 35.25
C ASP A 545 2.30 -13.95 35.35
N GLN A 546 2.85 -14.32 34.19
CA GLN A 546 4.13 -15.00 34.12
C GLN A 546 4.98 -14.46 32.98
N TRP A 547 6.30 -14.50 33.19
CA TRP A 547 7.26 -14.14 32.17
C TRP A 547 7.85 -15.39 31.53
N THR A 548 8.06 -15.35 30.23
CA THR A 548 8.62 -16.45 29.47
C THR A 548 9.80 -15.95 28.66
N PRO A 549 10.96 -16.60 28.75
CA PRO A 549 12.09 -16.18 27.90
C PRO A 549 11.81 -16.44 26.42
N ILE A 550 12.37 -15.58 25.58
CA ILE A 550 12.33 -15.79 24.13
C ILE A 550 13.76 -15.74 23.62
N ALA A 551 13.94 -15.90 22.30
CA ALA A 551 15.27 -15.96 21.71
C ALA A 551 16.06 -14.69 22.06
N ALA A 552 17.34 -14.86 22.35
CA ALA A 552 18.21 -13.75 22.69
C ALA A 552 18.55 -12.92 21.43
N MET A 553 18.82 -11.64 21.64
CA MET A 553 19.17 -10.74 20.55
C MET A 553 20.49 -11.16 19.92
N LEU A 554 20.70 -10.74 18.66
CA LEU A 554 21.95 -11.00 17.98
C LEU A 554 23.11 -10.22 18.59
N ARG A 555 22.84 -8.98 18.98
CA ARG A 555 23.84 -8.10 19.57
C ARG A 555 23.21 -7.36 20.74
N GLY A 556 24.00 -7.15 21.78
CA GLY A 556 23.53 -6.42 22.95
C GLY A 556 23.40 -4.93 22.63
N GLN A 557 22.32 -4.33 23.09
CA GLN A 557 22.05 -2.95 22.77
C GLN A 557 21.26 -2.30 23.88
N SER A 558 21.59 -1.05 24.20
CA SER A 558 20.94 -0.31 25.25
C SER A 558 20.44 1.03 24.73
N ASP A 559 19.33 1.48 25.30
CA ASP A 559 18.79 2.81 25.02
C ASP A 559 18.55 2.98 23.51
N VAL A 560 17.77 2.09 22.94
CA VAL A 560 17.52 2.02 21.51
C VAL A 560 16.06 2.31 21.23
N GLY A 561 15.75 2.54 19.96
CA GLY A 561 14.38 2.67 19.50
C GLY A 561 13.80 1.32 19.16
N VAL A 562 12.49 1.18 19.30
CA VAL A 562 11.81 -0.05 18.94
C VAL A 562 10.50 0.31 18.25
N ALA A 563 10.14 -0.46 17.24
CA ALA A 563 8.89 -0.26 16.51
C ALA A 563 8.32 -1.60 16.12
N VAL A 564 6.99 -1.65 15.93
CA VAL A 564 6.31 -2.83 15.45
C VAL A 564 5.94 -2.59 13.99
N PHE A 565 6.31 -3.52 13.13
CA PHE A 565 6.10 -3.37 11.70
C PHE A 565 5.76 -4.75 11.12
N GLU A 566 4.62 -4.86 10.47
CA GLU A 566 4.18 -6.12 9.89
C GLU A 566 4.17 -7.25 10.92
N ASN A 567 3.73 -6.93 12.12
CA ASN A 567 3.65 -7.90 13.25
C ASN A 567 4.99 -8.40 13.73
N LYS A 568 6.10 -7.81 13.30
CA LYS A 568 7.43 -8.12 13.83
C LYS A 568 7.91 -6.96 14.67
N ILE A 569 8.78 -7.25 15.63
CA ILE A 569 9.34 -6.20 16.46
C ILE A 569 10.70 -5.82 15.88
N TYR A 570 10.80 -4.58 15.40
CA TYR A 570 12.07 -4.08 14.88
C TYR A 570 12.75 -3.31 15.99
N VAL A 571 13.87 -3.81 16.45
CA VAL A 571 14.71 -3.09 17.40
C VAL A 571 15.67 -2.27 16.57
N VAL A 572 15.38 -0.98 16.48
CA VAL A 572 16.20 -0.09 15.68
C VAL A 572 17.34 0.35 16.57
N VAL A 573 18.47 -0.27 16.37
CA VAL A 573 19.62 0.08 17.17
C VAL A 573 20.36 1.09 16.39
N VAL A 574 20.06 2.31 16.60
CA VAL A 574 20.81 3.36 15.98
C VAL A 574 21.71 3.86 17.06
N GLY A 575 22.94 3.42 17.02
CA GLY A 575 23.89 3.90 17.98
C GLY A 575 23.75 3.33 19.36
N GLY A 576 23.08 2.21 19.51
CA GLY A 576 23.13 1.54 20.78
C GLY A 576 24.57 1.14 21.08
N TYR A 577 24.94 1.22 22.34
CA TYR A 577 26.30 0.89 22.74
C TYR A 577 26.33 -0.50 23.35
N SER A 578 27.30 -1.30 22.94
CA SER A 578 27.50 -2.62 23.53
C SER A 578 28.57 -2.48 24.60
N TRP A 579 28.19 -2.71 25.84
CA TRP A 579 29.16 -2.61 26.93
C TRP A 579 30.16 -3.76 26.90
N ASN A 580 29.71 -4.94 26.49
CA ASN A 580 30.62 -6.09 26.44
C ASN A 580 31.63 -5.95 25.31
N ASN A 581 31.21 -5.41 24.17
CA ASN A 581 32.11 -5.24 23.05
C ASN A 581 32.74 -3.86 23.00
N ARG A 582 32.32 -2.97 23.86
CA ARG A 582 32.85 -1.59 23.98
C ARG A 582 32.84 -0.87 22.65
N CYS A 583 31.76 -0.98 21.94
CA CYS A 583 31.63 -0.31 20.65
C CYS A 583 30.17 0.05 20.38
N MET A 584 29.99 0.95 19.41
CA MET A 584 28.66 1.31 18.96
C MET A 584 28.11 0.22 18.08
N VAL A 585 26.80 0.04 18.09
CA VAL A 585 26.12 -0.97 17.32
C VAL A 585 25.25 -0.26 16.30
N GLU A 586 25.36 -0.68 15.05
CA GLU A 586 24.65 0.00 13.97
C GLU A 586 23.58 -0.84 13.32
N ILE A 587 23.40 -2.07 13.73
CA ILE A 587 22.44 -2.92 13.04
C ILE A 587 21.01 -2.65 13.49
N VAL A 588 20.07 -2.81 12.55
CA VAL A 588 18.66 -2.89 12.86
C VAL A 588 18.33 -4.37 12.85
N GLN A 589 17.85 -4.90 13.97
CA GLN A 589 17.48 -6.30 14.03
C GLN A 589 15.99 -6.41 14.29
N LYS A 590 15.38 -7.48 13.79
CA LYS A 590 13.95 -7.68 13.98
C LYS A 590 13.69 -9.03 14.62
N TYR A 591 12.65 -9.07 15.42
CA TYR A 591 12.22 -10.29 16.08
C TYR A 591 10.95 -10.81 15.40
N ASP A 592 10.96 -12.08 15.03
CA ASP A 592 9.81 -12.74 14.45
C ASP A 592 9.15 -13.59 15.53
N PRO A 593 8.01 -13.17 16.08
CA PRO A 593 7.38 -13.95 17.15
C PRO A 593 6.92 -15.33 16.71
N ASP A 594 6.57 -15.49 15.44
CA ASP A 594 6.09 -16.78 14.96
C ASP A 594 7.20 -17.82 14.95
N LYS A 595 8.42 -17.40 14.66
CA LYS A 595 9.56 -18.33 14.59
C LYS A 595 10.48 -18.23 15.80
N ASP A 596 10.27 -17.26 16.68
CA ASP A 596 11.13 -16.98 17.83
C ASP A 596 12.57 -16.83 17.36
N GLU A 597 12.78 -15.97 16.37
CA GLU A 597 14.10 -15.73 15.81
C GLU A 597 14.37 -14.25 15.64
N TRP A 598 15.64 -13.88 15.76
CA TRP A 598 16.11 -12.53 15.47
C TRP A 598 16.88 -12.54 14.15
N HIS A 599 16.70 -11.49 13.34
CA HIS A 599 17.39 -11.36 12.07
C HIS A 599 17.88 -9.94 11.90
N LYS A 600 19.02 -9.78 11.24
CA LYS A 600 19.49 -8.44 10.88
C LYS A 600 18.67 -7.96 9.69
N VAL A 601 18.22 -6.71 9.73
CA VAL A 601 17.46 -6.13 8.62
C VAL A 601 18.40 -5.31 7.73
N PHE A 602 19.12 -4.36 8.32
CA PHE A 602 20.09 -3.55 7.58
C PHE A 602 20.96 -2.81 8.59
N ASP A 603 21.99 -2.15 8.08
CA ASP A 603 22.86 -1.32 8.90
C ASP A 603 22.46 0.14 8.73
N LEU A 604 22.36 0.85 9.82
CA LEU A 604 22.04 2.28 9.75
C LEU A 604 23.29 3.07 9.34
N PRO A 605 23.09 4.18 8.63
CA PRO A 605 24.25 4.95 8.18
C PRO A 605 25.02 5.62 9.32
N GLU A 606 24.34 5.94 10.40
CA GLU A 606 24.98 6.55 11.55
C GLU A 606 24.54 5.88 12.81
N SER A 607 25.46 5.87 13.77
CA SER A 607 25.22 5.21 15.05
C SER A 607 24.85 6.27 16.08
N LEU A 608 23.60 6.23 16.55
CA LEU A 608 23.09 7.21 17.51
C LEU A 608 22.52 6.50 18.72
N GLY A 609 22.86 6.99 19.91
CA GLY A 609 22.28 6.47 21.16
C GLY A 609 21.06 7.28 21.54
N GLY A 610 20.15 6.67 22.29
CA GLY A 610 18.96 7.37 22.76
C GLY A 610 18.01 7.78 21.67
N ILE A 611 18.06 7.11 20.52
CA ILE A 611 17.17 7.37 19.42
C ILE A 611 15.80 6.74 19.72
N ARG A 612 14.77 7.23 19.08
CA ARG A 612 13.45 6.65 19.20
C ARG A 612 12.94 6.27 17.81
N ALA A 613 12.03 5.31 17.77
CA ALA A 613 11.53 4.78 16.51
C ALA A 613 10.04 4.51 16.60
N CYS A 614 9.38 4.58 15.45
CA CYS A 614 7.96 4.24 15.33
C CYS A 614 7.67 3.90 13.89
N THR A 615 6.41 3.58 13.60
CA THR A 615 5.98 3.42 12.22
C THR A 615 4.94 4.48 11.90
N LEU A 616 5.03 5.04 10.70
CA LEU A 616 4.07 6.02 10.21
C LEU A 616 3.71 5.72 8.78
N THR A 617 2.50 6.05 8.40
CA THR A 617 2.12 6.07 6.99
C THR A 617 2.54 7.43 6.45
N VAL A 618 3.44 7.42 5.48
CA VAL A 618 3.91 8.64 4.84
C VAL A 618 3.95 8.39 3.35
N PHE A 619 4.05 9.45 2.58
CA PHE A 619 4.14 9.28 1.14
C PHE A 619 5.41 8.53 0.78
N PRO A 620 5.36 7.71 -0.26
CA PRO A 620 6.58 7.05 -0.73
C PRO A 620 7.66 8.07 -1.09
N PRO A 621 8.92 7.70 -1.03
CA PRO A 621 10.01 8.65 -1.30
C PRO A 621 9.91 9.33 -2.67
N GLU A 622 9.38 8.64 -3.68
CA GLU A 622 9.26 9.25 -5.00
C GLU A 622 8.17 10.29 -5.05
N GLU A 623 7.32 10.39 -4.01
CA GLU A 623 6.25 11.36 -3.97
C GLU A 623 6.61 12.55 -3.09
N THR A 624 7.88 12.84 -2.94
CA THR A 624 8.29 13.83 -1.98
C THR A 624 8.26 15.24 -2.49
N THR A 625 8.07 15.44 -3.78
CA THR A 625 8.03 16.80 -4.28
C THR A 625 6.83 17.51 -3.69
N PRO A 626 6.93 18.78 -3.47
CA PRO A 626 5.83 19.53 -2.88
C PRO A 626 4.74 19.88 -3.85
N SER A 627 4.52 19.10 -4.89
CA SER A 627 3.43 19.38 -5.77
C SER A 627 2.11 19.23 -5.02
N PRO A 628 1.06 19.91 -5.40
CA PRO A 628 -0.21 19.78 -4.73
C PRO A 628 -0.68 18.36 -4.76
N SER A 629 -1.12 17.87 -3.62
CA SER A 629 -1.57 16.50 -3.54
C SER A 629 -2.79 16.45 -2.66
N ARG A 630 -3.41 15.29 -2.65
CA ARG A 630 -4.62 15.11 -1.87
C ARG A 630 -4.40 15.34 -0.40
N ASP A 631 -3.18 15.10 0.09
CA ASP A 631 -2.96 15.25 1.50
C ASP A 631 -2.25 16.52 1.85
N SER A 632 -2.09 17.48 1.01
CA SER A 632 -1.36 18.68 1.35
C SER A 632 -2.16 19.91 0.90
N PRO A 633 -3.30 20.14 1.50
CA PRO A 633 -4.11 21.31 1.08
C PRO A 633 -3.41 22.62 1.35
N LEU A 634 -2.46 22.64 2.28
CA LEU A 634 -1.77 23.88 2.59
C LEU A 634 -0.66 24.21 1.62
N SER A 635 -0.29 23.30 0.74
CA SER A 635 0.71 23.62 -0.24
C SER A 635 0.14 24.56 -1.29
N ALA A 636 -1.16 24.71 -1.35
CA ALA A 636 -1.74 25.67 -2.27
C ALA A 636 -1.52 27.07 -1.71
N PRO A 637 -1.09 28.03 -2.52
CA PRO A 637 -0.84 29.40 -2.05
C PRO A 637 -2.09 30.10 -1.57
#